data_c5613c87b19c187ee83ad1a185c48d8f
#
_entry.id   c5613c87b19c187ee83ad1a185c48d8f
#
_cell.length_a   1.000
_cell.length_b   1.000
_cell.length_c   1.000
_cell.angle_alpha   90.00
_cell.angle_beta   90.00
_cell.angle_gamma   90.00
#
_symmetry.space_group_name_H-M   'P 1'
#
loop_
_entity.id
_entity.type
_entity.pdbx_description
1 polymer ?
#
loop_
_entity_poly.entity_id
_entity_poly.type
_entity_poly.pdbx_seq_one_letter_code
_entity_poly.pdbx_strand_id
1 'polypeptide(L)'
;EGHARTVNRELSSDAEGPLFAQLHAFNDWVTADDDKLLREDTILRLYNTPDTGRIMDISTTWTAAYGGVFIGDTKEGGTVSIRLTETMNASDGGTIVNAYGARNEAETWGKPSPWVDYYGPVEDRVCGVTIMDHPDNFRFPTTWHVRGYGLFTANQWGIHNFTGDWSKRGDYAMEQGQSLVFNFRFYIHEGDTDEAAVADEWLNWAYPPEVSVAE
;
A
#
# COMPACT_ATOMS: atom_id res chain seq x y z
N GLU A 1 -8.51 -10.82 25.27
CA GLU A 1 -8.40 -10.80 23.78
C GLU A 1 -6.93 -10.57 23.45
N GLY A 2 -6.29 -11.56 22.83
CA GLY A 2 -4.91 -11.45 22.37
C GLY A 2 -4.84 -10.84 20.96
N HIS A 3 -3.81 -10.04 20.71
CA HIS A 3 -3.57 -9.53 19.35
C HIS A 3 -2.86 -10.59 18.50
N ALA A 4 -3.25 -10.74 17.24
CA ALA A 4 -2.49 -11.50 16.28
C ALA A 4 -1.16 -10.79 15.96
N ARG A 5 -0.15 -11.56 15.58
CA ARG A 5 1.16 -11.02 15.15
C ARG A 5 1.65 -11.73 13.91
N THR A 6 2.48 -11.06 13.16
CA THR A 6 3.21 -11.64 12.03
C THR A 6 4.54 -12.20 12.53
N VAL A 7 4.83 -13.45 12.15
CA VAL A 7 6.09 -14.14 12.49
C VAL A 7 6.81 -14.49 11.19
N ASN A 8 7.96 -13.87 10.97
CA ASN A 8 8.79 -14.22 9.81
C ASN A 8 9.33 -15.65 9.97
N ARG A 9 9.23 -16.44 8.92
CA ARG A 9 9.71 -17.82 8.83
C ARG A 9 10.95 -17.96 7.97
N GLU A 10 11.01 -17.17 6.91
CA GLU A 10 12.11 -17.16 5.98
C GLU A 10 12.25 -15.79 5.35
N LEU A 11 13.48 -15.35 5.17
CA LEU A 11 13.84 -14.15 4.43
C LEU A 11 15.01 -14.50 3.51
N SER A 12 14.84 -14.28 2.21
CA SER A 12 15.87 -14.48 1.22
C SER A 12 16.10 -13.22 0.40
N SER A 13 17.32 -13.08 -0.15
CA SER A 13 17.65 -12.12 -1.21
C SER A 13 17.66 -12.88 -2.53
N ASP A 14 16.59 -12.76 -3.32
CA ASP A 14 16.41 -13.59 -4.51
C ASP A 14 17.06 -12.99 -5.75
N ALA A 15 17.30 -11.68 -5.77
CA ALA A 15 17.96 -10.99 -6.87
C ALA A 15 18.70 -9.74 -6.40
N GLU A 16 19.90 -9.57 -6.89
CA GLU A 16 20.68 -8.34 -6.75
C GLU A 16 21.31 -7.99 -8.10
N GLY A 17 21.14 -6.75 -8.55
CA GLY A 17 21.67 -6.31 -9.83
C GLY A 17 21.64 -4.80 -10.01
N PRO A 18 22.12 -4.30 -11.17
CA PRO A 18 22.20 -2.86 -11.41
C PRO A 18 20.82 -2.20 -11.56
N LEU A 19 19.75 -2.98 -11.80
CA LEU A 19 18.40 -2.44 -12.02
C LEU A 19 17.55 -2.44 -10.76
N PHE A 20 17.64 -3.51 -9.95
CA PHE A 20 16.91 -3.63 -8.68
C PHE A 20 17.55 -4.64 -7.74
N ALA A 21 17.20 -4.54 -6.47
CA ALA A 21 17.36 -5.59 -5.45
C ALA A 21 15.97 -6.12 -5.05
N GLN A 22 15.89 -7.42 -4.74
CA GLN A 22 14.64 -8.07 -4.35
C GLN A 22 14.83 -8.89 -3.08
N LEU A 23 13.90 -8.70 -2.15
CA LEU A 23 13.75 -9.52 -0.95
C LEU A 23 12.46 -10.34 -1.07
N HIS A 24 12.50 -11.57 -0.55
CA HIS A 24 11.36 -12.45 -0.45
C HIS A 24 11.18 -12.88 1.00
N ALA A 25 10.02 -12.65 1.57
CA ALA A 25 9.70 -12.96 2.96
C ALA A 25 8.49 -13.89 3.04
N PHE A 26 8.64 -14.99 3.78
CA PHE A 26 7.54 -15.88 4.15
C PHE A 26 7.20 -15.65 5.61
N ASN A 27 5.93 -15.35 5.86
CA ASN A 27 5.42 -15.04 7.18
C ASN A 27 4.20 -15.91 7.51
N ASP A 28 4.03 -16.22 8.80
CA ASP A 28 2.77 -16.69 9.35
C ASP A 28 2.14 -15.59 10.19
N TRP A 29 0.84 -15.37 10.02
CA TRP A 29 0.04 -14.63 10.99
C TRP A 29 -0.45 -15.62 12.02
N VAL A 30 -0.21 -15.31 13.30
CA VAL A 30 -0.53 -16.21 14.41
C VAL A 30 -1.31 -15.48 15.49
N THR A 31 -2.12 -16.24 16.25
CA THR A 31 -2.80 -15.75 17.45
C THR A 31 -1.80 -15.47 18.58
N ALA A 32 -2.27 -14.97 19.72
CA ALA A 32 -1.47 -14.84 20.93
C ALA A 32 -0.95 -16.20 21.46
N ASP A 33 -1.67 -17.28 21.17
CA ASP A 33 -1.34 -18.65 21.57
C ASP A 33 -0.53 -19.42 20.51
N ASP A 34 0.01 -18.72 19.51
CA ASP A 34 0.79 -19.27 18.38
C ASP A 34 0.01 -20.13 17.37
N ASP A 35 -1.30 -20.13 17.42
CA ASP A 35 -2.11 -20.79 16.41
C ASP A 35 -2.00 -20.05 15.08
N LYS A 36 -1.69 -20.78 14.01
CA LYS A 36 -1.51 -20.21 12.69
C LYS A 36 -2.87 -19.86 12.05
N LEU A 37 -2.99 -18.63 11.58
CA LEU A 37 -4.18 -18.09 10.93
C LEU A 37 -4.04 -18.03 9.40
N LEU A 38 -2.98 -17.42 8.91
CA LEU A 38 -2.79 -17.07 7.51
C LEU A 38 -1.31 -17.15 7.16
N ARG A 39 -1.00 -17.60 5.96
CA ARG A 39 0.35 -17.48 5.39
C ARG A 39 0.42 -16.25 4.49
N GLU A 40 1.47 -15.49 4.67
CA GLU A 40 1.81 -14.34 3.86
C GLU A 40 3.13 -14.58 3.13
N ASP A 41 3.11 -14.32 1.84
CA ASP A 41 4.24 -14.42 0.92
C ASP A 41 4.45 -13.04 0.31
N THR A 42 5.55 -12.37 0.67
CA THR A 42 5.79 -10.97 0.30
C THR A 42 7.10 -10.84 -0.47
N ILE A 43 7.01 -10.27 -1.66
CA ILE A 43 8.14 -9.84 -2.48
C ILE A 43 8.24 -8.32 -2.39
N LEU A 44 9.41 -7.83 -1.99
CA LEU A 44 9.75 -6.43 -1.96
C LEU A 44 10.87 -6.18 -2.97
N ARG A 45 10.65 -5.26 -3.91
CA ARG A 45 11.61 -4.89 -4.94
C ARG A 45 11.93 -3.42 -4.87
N LEU A 46 13.21 -3.11 -4.67
CA LEU A 46 13.73 -1.75 -4.67
C LEU A 46 14.50 -1.49 -5.96
N TYR A 47 14.05 -0.52 -6.74
CA TYR A 47 14.67 -0.17 -8.03
C TYR A 47 15.82 0.82 -7.86
N ASN A 48 16.85 0.65 -8.69
CA ASN A 48 17.93 1.61 -8.85
C ASN A 48 17.50 2.72 -9.81
N THR A 49 16.76 3.68 -9.29
CA THR A 49 16.26 4.84 -10.03
C THR A 49 17.26 6.01 -10.01
N PRO A 50 17.15 6.97 -10.96
CA PRO A 50 17.86 8.25 -10.86
C PRO A 50 17.59 8.97 -9.54
N ASP A 51 18.44 9.96 -9.19
CA ASP A 51 18.43 10.62 -7.88
C ASP A 51 17.13 11.38 -7.53
N THR A 52 16.28 11.67 -8.50
CA THR A 52 15.03 12.42 -8.33
C THR A 52 13.87 11.62 -7.73
N GLY A 53 14.02 10.30 -7.61
CA GLY A 53 12.97 9.45 -7.05
C GLY A 53 13.46 8.09 -6.62
N ARG A 54 12.67 7.42 -5.78
CA ARG A 54 12.89 6.03 -5.39
C ARG A 54 11.61 5.24 -5.59
N ILE A 55 11.72 4.07 -6.20
CA ILE A 55 10.59 3.18 -6.47
C ILE A 55 10.79 1.90 -5.68
N MET A 56 9.74 1.51 -4.95
CA MET A 56 9.67 0.25 -4.24
C MET A 56 8.34 -0.43 -4.54
N ASP A 57 8.38 -1.64 -5.10
CA ASP A 57 7.20 -2.47 -5.31
C ASP A 57 7.06 -3.48 -4.18
N ILE A 58 5.84 -3.63 -3.69
CA ILE A 58 5.44 -4.68 -2.75
C ILE A 58 4.38 -5.53 -3.44
N SER A 59 4.66 -6.82 -3.57
CA SER A 59 3.68 -7.83 -3.97
C SER A 59 3.48 -8.78 -2.81
N THR A 60 2.27 -8.84 -2.24
CA THR A 60 1.98 -9.73 -1.12
C THR A 60 0.81 -10.64 -1.43
N THR A 61 0.95 -11.92 -1.12
CA THR A 61 -0.08 -12.94 -1.26
C THR A 61 -0.47 -13.45 0.13
N TRP A 62 -1.74 -13.25 0.47
CA TRP A 62 -2.32 -13.81 1.68
C TRP A 62 -3.07 -15.10 1.36
N THR A 63 -2.70 -16.19 2.00
CA THR A 63 -3.32 -17.50 1.78
C THR A 63 -3.91 -18.04 3.08
N ALA A 64 -5.18 -18.42 3.05
CA ALA A 64 -5.87 -19.12 4.15
C ALA A 64 -5.38 -20.58 4.24
N ALA A 65 -4.08 -20.77 4.53
CA ALA A 65 -3.38 -22.06 4.44
C ALA A 65 -3.77 -23.03 5.55
N TYR A 66 -4.20 -22.53 6.70
CA TYR A 66 -4.39 -23.33 7.91
C TYR A 66 -5.85 -23.59 8.26
N GLY A 67 -6.78 -22.96 7.56
CA GLY A 67 -8.23 -23.03 7.75
C GLY A 67 -8.88 -21.83 7.09
N GLY A 68 -10.22 -21.70 7.15
CA GLY A 68 -10.92 -20.51 6.72
C GLY A 68 -10.54 -19.30 7.58
N VAL A 69 -10.41 -18.12 6.98
CA VAL A 69 -10.03 -16.87 7.63
C VAL A 69 -11.12 -15.82 7.41
N PHE A 70 -11.51 -15.14 8.47
CA PHE A 70 -12.42 -14.00 8.39
C PHE A 70 -11.64 -12.70 8.63
N ILE A 71 -11.61 -11.84 7.63
CA ILE A 71 -11.03 -10.50 7.73
C ILE A 71 -12.15 -9.52 8.05
N GLY A 72 -12.08 -8.91 9.23
CA GLY A 72 -13.13 -8.02 9.74
C GLY A 72 -13.08 -6.64 9.10
N ASP A 73 -14.26 -6.00 9.00
CA ASP A 73 -14.37 -4.60 8.59
C ASP A 73 -13.82 -3.68 9.68
N THR A 74 -12.72 -3.00 9.38
CA THR A 74 -12.09 -2.04 10.30
C THR A 74 -11.36 -0.93 9.54
N LYS A 75 -11.47 0.30 10.05
CA LYS A 75 -10.66 1.41 9.53
C LYS A 75 -9.21 1.38 10.04
N GLU A 76 -8.93 0.63 11.13
CA GLU A 76 -7.62 0.59 11.76
C GLU A 76 -6.63 -0.39 11.08
N GLY A 77 -7.11 -1.17 10.13
CA GLY A 77 -6.30 -2.08 9.34
C GLY A 77 -6.05 -1.56 7.93
N GLY A 78 -5.20 -2.26 7.19
CA GLY A 78 -4.92 -2.01 5.79
C GLY A 78 -3.88 -2.99 5.30
N THR A 79 -3.73 -3.10 3.97
CA THR A 79 -2.75 -4.02 3.39
C THR A 79 -1.34 -3.44 3.47
N VAL A 80 -1.20 -2.14 3.19
CA VAL A 80 0.04 -1.40 3.38
C VAL A 80 -0.22 -0.12 4.15
N SER A 81 0.69 0.21 5.07
CA SER A 81 0.58 1.40 5.93
C SER A 81 1.95 1.94 6.26
N ILE A 82 2.07 3.27 6.20
CA ILE A 82 3.27 3.99 6.63
C ILE A 82 2.90 5.16 7.55
N ARG A 83 3.90 5.67 8.23
CA ARG A 83 3.84 6.92 8.96
C ARG A 83 4.89 7.86 8.39
N LEU A 84 4.46 9.02 7.93
CA LEU A 84 5.36 10.07 7.45
C LEU A 84 5.95 10.87 8.62
N THR A 85 7.03 11.59 8.34
CA THR A 85 7.64 12.51 9.32
C THR A 85 6.70 13.63 9.72
N GLU A 86 6.84 14.16 10.94
CA GLU A 86 5.97 15.20 11.47
C GLU A 86 5.99 16.50 10.63
N THR A 87 7.13 16.81 10.01
CA THR A 87 7.22 18.00 9.14
C THR A 87 6.32 17.92 7.91
N MET A 88 5.89 16.73 7.52
CA MET A 88 4.92 16.51 6.45
C MET A 88 3.46 16.50 6.92
N ASN A 89 3.17 16.70 8.21
CA ASN A 89 1.78 16.81 8.65
C ASN A 89 1.06 17.97 7.95
N ALA A 90 -0.23 17.85 7.72
CA ALA A 90 -1.02 18.89 7.07
C ALA A 90 -1.01 20.22 7.85
N SER A 91 -0.85 20.17 9.19
CA SER A 91 -0.66 21.37 10.04
C SER A 91 0.69 22.06 9.82
N ASP A 92 1.69 21.36 9.31
CA ASP A 92 3.06 21.81 9.16
C ASP A 92 3.44 22.07 7.68
N GLY A 93 2.43 22.17 6.81
CA GLY A 93 2.59 22.47 5.39
C GLY A 93 2.49 21.27 4.46
N GLY A 94 2.21 20.08 5.00
CA GLY A 94 1.95 18.89 4.18
C GLY A 94 0.63 18.95 3.44
N THR A 95 0.56 18.26 2.32
CA THR A 95 -0.61 18.19 1.44
C THR A 95 -0.86 16.75 1.02
N ILE A 96 -2.13 16.32 1.05
CA ILE A 96 -2.59 15.04 0.55
C ILE A 96 -3.35 15.30 -0.75
N VAL A 97 -3.07 14.52 -1.79
CA VAL A 97 -3.75 14.60 -3.10
C VAL A 97 -4.09 13.20 -3.57
N ASN A 98 -5.27 13.00 -4.13
CA ASN A 98 -5.60 11.74 -4.79
C ASN A 98 -5.75 11.89 -6.32
N ALA A 99 -5.88 10.79 -7.03
CA ALA A 99 -5.98 10.76 -8.49
C ALA A 99 -7.13 11.59 -9.08
N TYR A 100 -8.12 11.94 -8.28
CA TYR A 100 -9.29 12.71 -8.70
C TYR A 100 -9.21 14.20 -8.33
N GLY A 101 -8.06 14.65 -7.82
CA GLY A 101 -7.83 16.03 -7.43
C GLY A 101 -8.39 16.43 -6.06
N ALA A 102 -8.92 15.47 -5.29
CA ALA A 102 -9.35 15.72 -3.91
C ALA A 102 -8.13 16.00 -3.03
N ARG A 103 -8.29 16.95 -2.08
CA ARG A 103 -7.18 17.46 -1.27
C ARG A 103 -7.41 17.28 0.21
N ASN A 104 -6.34 16.94 0.91
CA ASN A 104 -6.26 16.77 2.35
C ASN A 104 -7.27 15.78 2.93
N GLU A 105 -7.18 15.53 4.23
CA GLU A 105 -7.97 14.51 4.93
C GLU A 105 -9.48 14.64 4.69
N ALA A 106 -10.00 15.87 4.69
CA ALA A 106 -11.45 16.10 4.59
C ALA A 106 -12.05 15.56 3.28
N GLU A 107 -11.28 15.54 2.19
CA GLU A 107 -11.75 15.11 0.88
C GLU A 107 -11.23 13.72 0.48
N THR A 108 -10.11 13.25 1.06
CA THR A 108 -9.44 12.02 0.67
C THR A 108 -9.70 10.85 1.63
N TRP A 109 -9.99 11.11 2.91
CA TRP A 109 -10.23 10.06 3.89
C TRP A 109 -11.44 9.19 3.52
N GLY A 110 -11.23 7.88 3.49
CA GLY A 110 -12.27 6.91 3.16
C GLY A 110 -12.76 6.95 1.71
N LYS A 111 -12.05 7.65 0.83
CA LYS A 111 -12.41 7.70 -0.60
C LYS A 111 -11.60 6.69 -1.40
N PRO A 112 -12.22 6.01 -2.38
CA PRO A 112 -11.48 5.16 -3.29
C PRO A 112 -10.65 6.00 -4.26
N SER A 113 -9.41 5.54 -4.54
CA SER A 113 -8.54 6.17 -5.53
C SER A 113 -7.46 5.17 -5.98
N PRO A 114 -7.03 5.20 -7.26
CA PRO A 114 -5.95 4.36 -7.74
C PRO A 114 -4.59 4.73 -7.13
N TRP A 115 -4.42 5.93 -6.64
CA TRP A 115 -3.26 6.37 -5.87
C TRP A 115 -3.63 7.54 -4.96
N VAL A 116 -2.84 7.70 -3.94
CA VAL A 116 -2.79 8.90 -3.11
C VAL A 116 -1.34 9.32 -2.97
N ASP A 117 -1.11 10.62 -3.07
CA ASP A 117 0.17 11.25 -2.82
C ASP A 117 0.11 12.09 -1.54
N TYR A 118 1.19 12.06 -0.76
CA TYR A 118 1.33 12.86 0.44
C TYR A 118 2.70 13.52 0.45
N TYR A 119 2.75 14.83 0.19
CA TYR A 119 3.99 15.58 0.13
C TYR A 119 4.02 16.73 1.14
N GLY A 120 5.20 17.18 1.48
CA GLY A 120 5.41 18.25 2.42
C GLY A 120 6.88 18.60 2.63
N PRO A 121 7.17 19.57 3.51
CA PRO A 121 8.53 20.01 3.77
C PRO A 121 9.34 18.94 4.51
N VAL A 122 10.51 18.62 3.98
CA VAL A 122 11.54 17.78 4.62
C VAL A 122 12.85 18.51 4.50
N GLU A 123 13.39 18.99 5.63
CA GLU A 123 14.56 19.89 5.68
C GLU A 123 14.31 21.14 4.81
N ASP A 124 15.12 21.34 3.77
CA ASP A 124 15.08 22.49 2.85
C ASP A 124 14.37 22.18 1.52
N ARG A 125 13.72 21.01 1.40
CA ARG A 125 13.06 20.54 0.18
C ARG A 125 11.60 20.18 0.42
N VAL A 126 10.84 20.09 -0.67
CA VAL A 126 9.54 19.43 -0.70
C VAL A 126 9.78 17.99 -1.15
N CYS A 127 9.30 17.02 -0.38
CA CYS A 127 9.37 15.61 -0.71
C CYS A 127 7.99 14.98 -0.57
N GLY A 128 7.73 13.95 -1.38
CA GLY A 128 6.46 13.22 -1.34
C GLY A 128 6.65 11.71 -1.28
N VAL A 129 5.61 11.04 -0.83
CA VAL A 129 5.44 9.60 -0.93
C VAL A 129 4.08 9.32 -1.53
N THR A 130 4.08 8.73 -2.71
CA THR A 130 2.86 8.20 -3.32
C THR A 130 2.75 6.71 -3.02
N ILE A 131 1.57 6.26 -2.62
CA ILE A 131 1.22 4.83 -2.64
C ILE A 131 0.24 4.62 -3.79
N MET A 132 0.59 3.69 -4.68
CA MET A 132 -0.16 3.35 -5.88
C MET A 132 -0.77 1.97 -5.74
N ASP A 133 -2.05 1.84 -6.06
CA ASP A 133 -2.84 0.61 -6.05
C ASP A 133 -2.90 0.03 -7.47
N HIS A 134 -2.62 -1.27 -7.62
CA HIS A 134 -2.63 -1.92 -8.93
C HIS A 134 -4.06 -2.30 -9.35
N PRO A 135 -4.43 -2.16 -10.64
CA PRO A 135 -5.77 -2.51 -11.13
C PRO A 135 -6.22 -3.93 -10.83
N ASP A 136 -5.29 -4.87 -10.72
CA ASP A 136 -5.59 -6.29 -10.42
C ASP A 136 -5.81 -6.57 -8.93
N ASN A 137 -5.66 -5.58 -8.06
CA ASN A 137 -5.83 -5.78 -6.64
C ASN A 137 -7.29 -6.04 -6.26
N PHE A 138 -7.46 -6.87 -5.24
CA PHE A 138 -8.77 -7.07 -4.63
C PHE A 138 -9.37 -5.73 -4.17
N ARG A 139 -10.58 -5.43 -4.66
CA ARG A 139 -11.32 -4.17 -4.41
C ARG A 139 -10.60 -2.92 -4.95
N PHE A 140 -9.94 -3.03 -6.09
CA PHE A 140 -9.44 -1.84 -6.80
C PHE A 140 -10.60 -0.94 -7.28
N PRO A 141 -10.51 0.40 -7.23
CA PRO A 141 -9.49 1.13 -6.46
C PRO A 141 -9.76 1.08 -4.96
N THR A 142 -8.69 0.90 -4.18
CA THR A 142 -8.78 0.82 -2.73
C THR A 142 -9.29 2.10 -2.09
N THR A 143 -9.91 1.97 -0.92
CA THR A 143 -10.19 3.11 -0.04
C THR A 143 -8.97 3.46 0.81
N TRP A 144 -8.87 4.73 1.24
CA TRP A 144 -7.68 5.24 1.90
C TRP A 144 -7.96 5.72 3.31
N HIS A 145 -7.22 5.17 4.29
CA HIS A 145 -7.16 5.73 5.63
C HIS A 145 -5.92 6.64 5.72
N VAL A 146 -6.05 7.83 5.13
CA VAL A 146 -4.99 8.85 5.13
C VAL A 146 -5.39 10.02 6.02
N ARG A 147 -4.48 10.44 6.91
CA ARG A 147 -4.77 11.43 7.94
C ARG A 147 -3.76 12.57 7.92
N GLY A 148 -4.22 13.77 8.25
CA GLY A 148 -3.40 14.98 8.27
C GLY A 148 -2.21 14.95 9.24
N TYR A 149 -2.12 13.95 10.12
CA TYR A 149 -1.01 13.72 11.04
C TYR A 149 -0.02 12.64 10.56
N GLY A 150 0.07 12.42 9.26
CA GLY A 150 1.07 11.54 8.63
C GLY A 150 0.73 10.05 8.59
N LEU A 151 -0.44 9.58 9.09
CA LEU A 151 -0.89 8.21 8.86
C LEU A 151 -1.33 8.05 7.40
N PHE A 152 -0.80 7.02 6.73
CA PHE A 152 -1.05 6.81 5.32
C PHE A 152 -1.20 5.32 5.01
N THR A 153 -2.44 4.88 4.76
CA THR A 153 -2.81 3.47 4.68
C THR A 153 -3.75 3.20 3.51
N ALA A 154 -3.41 2.21 2.68
CA ALA A 154 -4.34 1.59 1.74
C ALA A 154 -5.19 0.56 2.48
N ASN A 155 -6.51 0.81 2.60
CA ASN A 155 -7.40 -0.01 3.42
C ASN A 155 -8.64 -0.43 2.65
N GLN A 156 -8.68 -1.69 2.24
CA GLN A 156 -9.79 -2.33 1.54
C GLN A 156 -10.93 -2.76 2.47
N TRP A 157 -10.73 -2.69 3.79
CA TRP A 157 -11.58 -3.36 4.78
C TRP A 157 -12.54 -2.44 5.50
N GLY A 158 -12.22 -1.17 5.68
CA GLY A 158 -12.95 -0.21 6.52
C GLY A 158 -14.24 0.38 5.92
N ILE A 159 -14.97 -0.34 5.10
CA ILE A 159 -16.06 0.21 4.26
C ILE A 159 -17.19 0.84 5.07
N HIS A 160 -17.67 0.19 6.15
CA HIS A 160 -18.73 0.77 6.96
C HIS A 160 -18.29 2.05 7.69
N ASN A 161 -17.02 2.09 8.14
CA ASN A 161 -16.46 3.27 8.76
C ASN A 161 -16.33 4.43 7.77
N PHE A 162 -15.82 4.15 6.57
CA PHE A 162 -15.57 5.15 5.54
C PHE A 162 -16.84 5.72 4.92
N THR A 163 -17.88 4.90 4.83
CA THR A 163 -19.18 5.33 4.26
C THR A 163 -20.14 5.85 5.32
N GLY A 164 -19.93 5.55 6.60
CA GLY A 164 -20.90 5.78 7.67
C GLY A 164 -22.17 4.91 7.54
N ASP A 165 -22.16 3.92 6.66
CA ASP A 165 -23.31 3.08 6.31
C ASP A 165 -23.05 1.64 6.79
N TRP A 166 -23.69 1.24 7.88
CA TRP A 166 -23.58 -0.08 8.47
C TRP A 166 -24.12 -1.23 7.61
N SER A 167 -24.90 -0.92 6.58
CA SER A 167 -25.35 -1.92 5.59
C SER A 167 -24.25 -2.29 4.59
N LYS A 168 -23.23 -1.47 4.46
CA LYS A 168 -22.05 -1.72 3.61
C LYS A 168 -20.92 -2.31 4.44
N ARG A 169 -20.50 -3.50 4.07
CA ARG A 169 -19.49 -4.25 4.82
C ARG A 169 -18.21 -4.44 4.01
N GLY A 170 -17.08 -4.19 4.68
CA GLY A 170 -15.74 -4.43 4.17
C GLY A 170 -15.14 -5.78 4.62
N ASP A 171 -15.85 -6.53 5.46
CA ASP A 171 -15.40 -7.87 5.85
C ASP A 171 -15.34 -8.83 4.65
N TYR A 172 -14.50 -9.84 4.79
CA TYR A 172 -14.32 -10.87 3.77
C TYR A 172 -13.95 -12.21 4.40
N ALA A 173 -14.66 -13.25 4.01
CA ALA A 173 -14.37 -14.62 4.42
C ALA A 173 -13.55 -15.31 3.33
N MET A 174 -12.36 -15.77 3.68
CA MET A 174 -11.53 -16.62 2.82
C MET A 174 -11.77 -18.07 3.19
N GLU A 175 -12.08 -18.91 2.20
CA GLU A 175 -12.12 -20.35 2.38
C GLU A 175 -10.71 -20.91 2.49
N GLN A 176 -10.56 -22.07 3.13
CA GLN A 176 -9.26 -22.74 3.21
C GLN A 176 -8.68 -22.98 1.80
N GLY A 177 -7.43 -22.59 1.61
CA GLY A 177 -6.71 -22.66 0.35
C GLY A 177 -6.90 -21.45 -0.57
N GLN A 178 -7.85 -20.57 -0.27
CA GLN A 178 -8.02 -19.33 -1.04
C GLN A 178 -6.88 -18.35 -0.79
N SER A 179 -6.51 -17.60 -1.82
CA SER A 179 -5.49 -16.55 -1.76
C SER A 179 -6.04 -15.22 -2.26
N LEU A 180 -5.54 -14.14 -1.68
CA LEU A 180 -5.66 -12.76 -2.17
C LEU A 180 -4.27 -12.22 -2.49
N VAL A 181 -4.14 -11.55 -3.63
CA VAL A 181 -2.90 -10.92 -4.06
C VAL A 181 -3.07 -9.41 -4.05
N PHE A 182 -2.06 -8.71 -3.55
CA PHE A 182 -2.02 -7.25 -3.51
C PHE A 182 -0.68 -6.77 -4.03
N ASN A 183 -0.71 -5.83 -4.95
CA ASN A 183 0.45 -5.19 -5.54
C ASN A 183 0.37 -3.69 -5.28
N PHE A 184 1.38 -3.14 -4.63
CA PHE A 184 1.48 -1.71 -4.37
C PHE A 184 2.84 -1.21 -4.82
N ARG A 185 2.87 0.03 -5.33
CA ARG A 185 4.10 0.77 -5.58
C ARG A 185 4.18 1.95 -4.63
N PHE A 186 5.33 2.10 -4.01
CA PHE A 186 5.74 3.31 -3.30
C PHE A 186 6.65 4.10 -4.22
N TYR A 187 6.28 5.34 -4.48
CA TYR A 187 7.09 6.30 -5.20
C TYR A 187 7.46 7.43 -4.26
N ILE A 188 8.73 7.51 -3.89
CA ILE A 188 9.29 8.57 -3.05
C ILE A 188 9.94 9.55 -3.99
N HIS A 189 9.57 10.83 -3.92
CA HIS A 189 9.96 11.84 -4.90
C HIS A 189 10.29 13.18 -4.28
N GLU A 190 10.97 14.04 -5.03
CA GLU A 190 11.09 15.46 -4.76
C GLU A 190 9.95 16.21 -5.46
N GLY A 191 9.62 17.40 -4.93
CA GLY A 191 8.54 18.23 -5.46
C GLY A 191 7.14 17.80 -5.03
N ASP A 192 6.15 18.46 -5.60
CA ASP A 192 4.73 18.13 -5.40
C ASP A 192 4.24 17.05 -6.39
N THR A 193 2.95 16.73 -6.32
CA THR A 193 2.30 15.71 -7.16
C THR A 193 2.48 15.94 -8.66
N ASP A 194 2.41 17.18 -9.12
CA ASP A 194 2.49 17.54 -10.53
C ASP A 194 3.96 17.56 -10.99
N GLU A 195 4.86 18.14 -10.19
CA GLU A 195 6.31 18.16 -10.46
C GLU A 195 6.91 16.75 -10.53
N ALA A 196 6.40 15.83 -9.71
CA ALA A 196 6.81 14.43 -9.69
C ALA A 196 6.11 13.56 -10.75
N ALA A 197 5.20 14.13 -11.55
CA ALA A 197 4.44 13.43 -12.59
C ALA A 197 3.77 12.12 -12.07
N VAL A 198 3.21 12.15 -10.87
CA VAL A 198 2.67 10.96 -10.17
C VAL A 198 1.65 10.18 -11.01
N ALA A 199 0.80 10.89 -11.75
CA ALA A 199 -0.21 10.24 -12.61
C ALA A 199 0.42 9.42 -13.74
N ASP A 200 1.49 9.93 -14.36
CA ASP A 200 2.21 9.24 -15.43
C ASP A 200 2.98 8.03 -14.87
N GLU A 201 3.59 8.16 -13.67
CA GLU A 201 4.25 7.06 -12.99
C GLU A 201 3.29 5.92 -12.66
N TRP A 202 2.06 6.24 -12.21
CA TRP A 202 1.04 5.22 -11.99
C TRP A 202 0.62 4.56 -13.29
N LEU A 203 0.35 5.33 -14.36
CA LEU A 203 -0.03 4.79 -15.67
C LEU A 203 1.04 3.86 -16.24
N ASN A 204 2.31 4.25 -16.17
CA ASN A 204 3.43 3.45 -16.67
C ASN A 204 3.59 2.13 -15.89
N TRP A 205 3.26 2.13 -14.60
CA TRP A 205 3.33 0.91 -13.79
C TRP A 205 2.09 0.02 -13.96
N ALA A 206 0.90 0.60 -13.95
CA ALA A 206 -0.35 -0.13 -14.02
C ALA A 206 -0.62 -0.69 -15.43
N TYR A 207 -0.14 0.02 -16.45
CA TYR A 207 -0.35 -0.31 -17.87
C TYR A 207 0.97 -0.17 -18.64
N PRO A 208 1.98 -0.99 -18.34
CA PRO A 208 3.28 -0.90 -18.99
C PRO A 208 3.14 -1.15 -20.50
N PRO A 209 3.94 -0.45 -21.32
CA PRO A 209 3.93 -0.66 -22.76
C PRO A 209 4.37 -2.09 -23.12
N GLU A 210 3.73 -2.69 -24.11
CA GLU A 210 4.19 -3.94 -24.67
C GLU A 210 5.54 -3.75 -25.38
N VAL A 211 6.53 -4.55 -24.98
CA VAL A 211 7.87 -4.52 -25.58
C VAL A 211 8.07 -5.81 -26.37
N SER A 212 8.35 -5.70 -27.67
CA SER A 212 8.78 -6.80 -28.52
C SER A 212 10.23 -6.59 -28.95
N VAL A 213 11.01 -7.65 -28.94
CA VAL A 213 12.35 -7.66 -29.53
C VAL A 213 12.19 -8.09 -30.97
N ALA A 214 12.60 -7.22 -31.92
CA ALA A 214 12.69 -7.61 -33.33
C ALA A 214 13.85 -8.60 -33.49
N GLU A 215 13.61 -9.74 -34.15
CA GLU A 215 14.62 -10.74 -34.52
C GLU A 215 15.60 -10.19 -35.57
#